data_843b7dc27590dd8b93accdda34902291
#
_entry.id   843b7dc27590dd8b93accdda34902291
#
_cell.length_a   1.000
_cell.length_b   1.000
_cell.length_c   1.000
_cell.angle_alpha   90.00
_cell.angle_beta   90.00
_cell.angle_gamma   90.00
#
_symmetry.space_group_name_H-M   'P 1'
#
loop_
_entity.id
_entity.type
_entity.pdbx_description
1 polymer ?
#
loop_
_entity_poly.entity_id
_entity_poly.type
_entity_poly.pdbx_seq_one_letter_code
_entity_poly.pdbx_strand_id
1 'polypeptide(L)'
;MYHINMIQKSLDYIEDNLKSELSIAELADLAGYSLYHYERIFKRLVGISIAQYIKRRRLLHAAFDIASGSKIIDAAYRYGFDTNAGFYKAFVREFGEAPTEYVLA
;
A
#
# COMPACT_ATOMS: atom_id res chain seq x y z
N MET A 1 -23.06 1.79 8.14
CA MET A 1 -22.86 0.63 7.28
C MET A 1 -22.45 0.97 5.87
N TYR A 2 -23.02 2.03 5.29
CA TYR A 2 -22.62 2.48 3.95
C TYR A 2 -21.12 2.77 3.86
N HIS A 3 -20.57 3.52 4.82
CA HIS A 3 -19.15 3.86 4.82
C HIS A 3 -18.26 2.64 4.94
N ILE A 4 -18.63 1.67 5.76
CA ILE A 4 -17.86 0.45 5.95
C ILE A 4 -17.80 -0.36 4.66
N ASN A 5 -18.95 -0.55 4.01
CA ASN A 5 -19.01 -1.29 2.75
C ASN A 5 -18.21 -0.62 1.65
N MET A 6 -18.29 0.70 1.57
CA MET A 6 -17.58 1.49 0.58
C MET A 6 -16.07 1.44 0.80
N ILE A 7 -15.62 1.55 2.05
CA ILE A 7 -14.21 1.42 2.38
C ILE A 7 -13.70 0.01 2.07
N GLN A 8 -14.50 -1.03 2.35
CA GLN A 8 -14.10 -2.39 1.99
C GLN A 8 -13.89 -2.53 0.48
N LYS A 9 -14.76 -1.96 -0.32
CA LYS A 9 -14.58 -1.96 -1.78
C LYS A 9 -13.32 -1.21 -2.19
N SER A 10 -12.99 -0.10 -1.51
CA SER A 10 -11.75 0.63 -1.75
C SER A 10 -10.53 -0.23 -1.44
N LEU A 11 -10.54 -0.94 -0.31
CA LEU A 11 -9.43 -1.81 0.07
C LEU A 11 -9.23 -2.93 -0.96
N ASP A 12 -10.31 -3.53 -1.43
CA ASP A 12 -10.25 -4.58 -2.45
C ASP A 12 -9.67 -4.05 -3.76
N TYR A 13 -10.12 -2.87 -4.19
CA TYR A 13 -9.62 -2.23 -5.40
C TYR A 13 -8.13 -1.90 -5.28
N ILE A 14 -7.70 -1.35 -4.15
CA ILE A 14 -6.29 -1.04 -3.90
C ILE A 14 -5.46 -2.32 -3.99
N GLU A 15 -5.89 -3.39 -3.34
CA GLU A 15 -5.14 -4.65 -3.32
C GLU A 15 -4.97 -5.22 -4.72
N ASP A 16 -6.01 -5.13 -5.56
CA ASP A 16 -5.97 -5.63 -6.93
C ASP A 16 -5.12 -4.77 -7.86
N ASN A 17 -4.77 -3.55 -7.45
CA ASN A 17 -4.09 -2.58 -8.32
C ASN A 17 -2.78 -2.05 -7.74
N LEU A 18 -2.16 -2.76 -6.80
CA LEU A 18 -0.94 -2.29 -6.15
C LEU A 18 0.25 -2.13 -7.09
N LYS A 19 0.29 -2.87 -8.19
CA LYS A 19 1.37 -2.78 -9.19
C LYS A 19 1.16 -1.64 -10.18
N SER A 20 0.00 -1.01 -10.13
CA SER A 20 -0.37 0.09 -11.03
C SER A 20 -0.31 1.42 -10.27
N GLU A 21 -0.35 2.52 -11.01
CA GLU A 21 -0.52 3.81 -10.38
C GLU A 21 -1.92 3.89 -9.78
N LEU A 22 -1.99 4.40 -8.55
CA LEU A 22 -3.26 4.58 -7.85
C LEU A 22 -3.45 6.07 -7.56
N SER A 23 -4.54 6.63 -8.04
CA SER A 23 -4.92 8.00 -7.77
C SER A 23 -5.94 8.03 -6.63
N ILE A 24 -5.59 8.68 -5.53
CA ILE A 24 -6.50 8.81 -4.39
C ILE A 24 -7.73 9.62 -4.79
N ALA A 25 -7.56 10.63 -5.65
CA ALA A 25 -8.69 11.43 -6.16
C ALA A 25 -9.67 10.56 -6.96
N GLU A 26 -9.17 9.65 -7.80
CA GLU A 26 -10.04 8.74 -8.54
C GLU A 26 -10.76 7.76 -7.62
N LEU A 27 -10.08 7.27 -6.60
CA LEU A 27 -10.71 6.41 -5.60
C LEU A 27 -11.85 7.13 -4.89
N ALA A 28 -11.65 8.40 -4.53
CA ALA A 28 -12.68 9.21 -3.92
C ALA A 28 -13.88 9.39 -4.84
N ASP A 29 -13.62 9.67 -6.12
CA ASP A 29 -14.68 9.82 -7.12
C ASP A 29 -15.50 8.53 -7.28
N LEU A 30 -14.82 7.39 -7.36
CA LEU A 30 -15.49 6.10 -7.46
C LEU A 30 -16.35 5.81 -6.24
N ALA A 31 -15.92 6.29 -5.08
CA ALA A 31 -16.66 6.12 -3.83
C ALA A 31 -17.81 7.12 -3.68
N GLY A 32 -17.86 8.16 -4.52
CA GLY A 32 -18.89 9.18 -4.46
C GLY A 32 -18.66 10.26 -3.42
N TYR A 33 -17.40 10.47 -3.01
CA TYR A 33 -17.03 11.47 -2.00
C TYR A 33 -16.05 12.48 -2.57
N SER A 34 -15.99 13.66 -1.93
CA SER A 34 -14.88 14.58 -2.15
C SER A 34 -13.60 13.94 -1.63
N LEU A 35 -12.46 14.37 -2.16
CA LEU A 35 -11.16 13.86 -1.72
C LEU A 35 -10.97 14.00 -0.21
N TYR A 36 -11.27 15.20 0.33
CA TYR A 36 -11.12 15.47 1.75
C TYR A 36 -11.98 14.53 2.60
N HIS A 37 -13.26 14.40 2.22
CA HIS A 37 -14.20 13.57 2.97
C HIS A 37 -13.81 12.08 2.91
N TYR A 38 -13.39 11.63 1.73
CA TYR A 38 -12.95 10.26 1.52
C TYR A 38 -11.73 9.92 2.39
N GLU A 39 -10.73 10.79 2.40
CA GLU A 39 -9.52 10.60 3.21
C GLU A 39 -9.84 10.55 4.71
N ARG A 40 -10.74 11.39 5.16
CA ARG A 40 -11.17 11.39 6.57
C ARG A 40 -11.86 10.09 6.96
N ILE A 41 -12.79 9.64 6.13
CA ILE A 41 -13.53 8.40 6.39
C ILE A 41 -12.55 7.22 6.37
N PHE A 42 -11.66 7.17 5.39
CA PHE A 42 -10.68 6.11 5.29
C PHE A 42 -9.83 6.02 6.55
N LYS A 43 -9.23 7.14 6.96
CA LYS A 43 -8.36 7.16 8.14
C LYS A 43 -9.11 6.78 9.40
N ARG A 44 -10.37 7.23 9.53
CA ARG A 44 -11.18 6.90 10.71
C ARG A 44 -11.47 5.40 10.81
N LEU A 45 -11.78 4.76 9.70
CA LEU A 45 -12.17 3.34 9.71
C LEU A 45 -10.97 2.40 9.63
N VAL A 46 -9.91 2.78 8.93
CA VAL A 46 -8.73 1.93 8.73
C VAL A 46 -7.65 2.20 9.78
N GLY A 47 -7.58 3.43 10.29
CA GLY A 47 -6.63 3.80 11.33
C GLY A 47 -5.38 4.52 10.82
N ILE A 48 -5.12 4.48 9.53
CA ILE A 48 -3.99 5.20 8.90
C ILE A 48 -4.49 5.87 7.62
N SER A 49 -3.71 6.83 7.10
CA SER A 49 -4.10 7.49 5.85
C SER A 49 -4.08 6.50 4.69
N ILE A 50 -4.87 6.80 3.65
CA ILE A 50 -4.91 5.94 2.47
C ILE A 50 -3.54 5.88 1.78
N ALA A 51 -2.80 6.99 1.73
CA ALA A 51 -1.45 7.00 1.15
C ALA A 51 -0.51 6.08 1.92
N GLN A 52 -0.55 6.11 3.24
CA GLN A 52 0.26 5.23 4.08
C GLN A 52 -0.17 3.77 3.92
N TYR A 53 -1.46 3.53 3.84
CA TYR A 53 -1.99 2.17 3.63
C TYR A 53 -1.47 1.57 2.33
N ILE A 54 -1.58 2.31 1.23
CA ILE A 54 -1.09 1.84 -0.08
C ILE A 54 0.41 1.54 -0.02
N LYS A 55 1.18 2.45 0.57
CA LYS A 55 2.63 2.28 0.72
C LYS A 55 2.97 1.03 1.51
N ARG A 56 2.30 0.80 2.64
CA ARG A 56 2.53 -0.37 3.48
C ARG A 56 2.24 -1.66 2.74
N ARG A 57 1.12 -1.71 2.01
CA ARG A 57 0.75 -2.91 1.25
C ARG A 57 1.74 -3.20 0.15
N ARG A 58 2.20 -2.17 -0.57
CA ARG A 58 3.23 -2.32 -1.60
C ARG A 58 4.52 -2.87 -1.04
N LEU A 59 4.96 -2.33 0.09
CA LEU A 59 6.18 -2.80 0.76
C LEU A 59 6.06 -4.26 1.19
N LEU A 60 4.94 -4.65 1.78
CA LEU A 60 4.72 -6.02 2.23
C LEU A 60 4.68 -7.01 1.07
N HIS A 61 4.00 -6.66 -0.03
CA HIS A 61 3.94 -7.52 -1.21
C HIS A 61 5.32 -7.69 -1.85
N ALA A 62 6.11 -6.61 -1.93
CA ALA A 62 7.47 -6.71 -2.45
C ALA A 62 8.33 -7.60 -1.57
N ALA A 63 8.25 -7.44 -0.25
CA ALA A 63 9.00 -8.28 0.68
C ALA A 63 8.61 -9.76 0.57
N PHE A 64 7.32 -10.03 0.41
CA PHE A 64 6.83 -11.38 0.21
C PHE A 64 7.38 -11.99 -1.09
N ASP A 65 7.39 -11.22 -2.18
CA ASP A 65 7.96 -11.68 -3.45
C ASP A 65 9.45 -12.00 -3.31
N ILE A 66 10.20 -11.18 -2.58
CA ILE A 66 11.62 -11.43 -2.30
C ILE A 66 11.79 -12.72 -1.53
N ALA A 67 11.01 -12.92 -0.49
CA ALA A 67 11.05 -14.15 0.30
C ALA A 67 10.69 -15.38 -0.53
N SER A 68 9.88 -15.20 -1.56
CA SER A 68 9.47 -16.28 -2.48
C SER A 68 10.44 -16.51 -3.64
N GLY A 69 11.54 -15.77 -3.69
CA GLY A 69 12.60 -15.99 -4.66
C GLY A 69 12.84 -14.88 -5.69
N SER A 70 12.06 -13.82 -5.68
CA SER A 70 12.30 -12.69 -6.60
C SER A 70 13.56 -11.93 -6.21
N LYS A 71 14.23 -11.37 -7.22
CA LYS A 71 15.35 -10.46 -6.97
C LYS A 71 14.82 -9.18 -6.33
N ILE A 72 15.58 -8.60 -5.41
CA ILE A 72 15.19 -7.39 -4.68
C ILE A 72 14.85 -6.26 -5.65
N ILE A 73 15.72 -6.01 -6.66
CA ILE A 73 15.49 -4.92 -7.61
C ILE A 73 14.20 -5.13 -8.41
N ASP A 74 13.91 -6.36 -8.79
CA ASP A 74 12.72 -6.66 -9.58
C ASP A 74 11.44 -6.48 -8.75
N ALA A 75 11.44 -6.99 -7.53
CA ALA A 75 10.29 -6.85 -6.63
C ALA A 75 10.05 -5.39 -6.27
N ALA A 76 11.13 -4.67 -5.92
CA ALA A 76 11.04 -3.25 -5.59
C ALA A 76 10.47 -2.44 -6.74
N TYR A 77 10.98 -2.65 -7.94
CA TYR A 77 10.52 -1.93 -9.14
C TYR A 77 9.05 -2.24 -9.45
N ARG A 78 8.66 -3.50 -9.31
CA ARG A 78 7.27 -3.95 -9.56
C ARG A 78 6.26 -3.17 -8.73
N TYR A 79 6.65 -2.77 -7.53
CA TYR A 79 5.77 -2.04 -6.60
C TYR A 79 6.12 -0.55 -6.49
N GLY A 80 6.84 0.00 -7.48
CA GLY A 80 7.00 1.43 -7.63
C GLY A 80 8.23 2.04 -6.97
N PHE A 81 9.21 1.24 -6.59
CA PHE A 81 10.47 1.73 -6.04
C PHE A 81 11.58 1.65 -7.09
N ASP A 82 12.28 2.75 -7.31
CA ASP A 82 13.30 2.84 -8.36
C ASP A 82 14.64 2.21 -7.99
N THR A 83 14.93 2.08 -6.70
CA THR A 83 16.21 1.57 -6.24
C THR A 83 16.04 0.63 -5.05
N ASN A 84 17.02 -0.27 -4.87
CA ASN A 84 17.08 -1.14 -3.69
C ASN A 84 17.17 -0.32 -2.40
N ALA A 85 18.00 0.72 -2.41
CA ALA A 85 18.21 1.55 -1.23
C ALA A 85 16.91 2.27 -0.83
N GLY A 86 16.18 2.79 -1.81
CA GLY A 86 14.90 3.45 -1.55
C GLY A 86 13.87 2.51 -0.97
N PHE A 87 13.80 1.30 -1.51
CA PHE A 87 12.90 0.26 -1.00
C PHE A 87 13.26 -0.12 0.44
N TYR A 88 14.53 -0.40 0.70
CA TYR A 88 15.00 -0.76 2.04
C TYR A 88 14.71 0.33 3.08
N LYS A 89 15.03 1.57 2.74
CA LYS A 89 14.76 2.71 3.64
C LYS A 89 13.28 2.84 3.96
N ALA A 90 12.43 2.73 2.95
CA ALA A 90 10.99 2.83 3.13
C ALA A 90 10.47 1.68 4.01
N PHE A 91 10.97 0.48 3.78
CA PHE A 91 10.55 -0.69 4.55
C PHE A 91 10.95 -0.58 6.02
N VAL A 92 12.21 -0.23 6.30
CA VAL A 92 12.69 -0.07 7.67
C VAL A 92 11.95 1.05 8.39
N ARG A 93 11.69 2.15 7.68
CA ARG A 93 10.93 3.27 8.27
C ARG A 93 9.52 2.85 8.67
N GLU A 94 8.87 2.01 7.86
CA GLU A 94 7.49 1.62 8.08
C GLU A 94 7.36 0.48 9.09
N PHE A 95 8.27 -0.49 9.07
CA PHE A 95 8.14 -1.72 9.84
C PHE A 95 9.21 -1.93 10.91
N GLY A 96 10.24 -1.09 10.93
CA GLY A 96 11.28 -1.14 11.97
C GLY A 96 12.38 -2.14 11.74
N GLU A 97 12.30 -2.97 10.70
CA GLU A 97 13.34 -3.96 10.40
C GLU A 97 13.45 -4.20 8.89
N ALA A 98 14.51 -4.86 8.46
CA ALA A 98 14.75 -5.13 7.04
C ALA A 98 13.70 -6.09 6.47
N PRO A 99 13.40 -6.00 5.16
CA PRO A 99 12.37 -6.85 4.54
C PRO A 99 12.59 -8.35 4.76
N THR A 100 13.84 -8.81 4.63
CA THR A 100 14.17 -10.22 4.80
C THR A 100 13.97 -10.68 6.23
N GLU A 101 14.31 -9.85 7.20
CA GLU A 101 14.11 -10.17 8.61
C GLU A 101 12.63 -10.20 8.96
N TYR A 102 11.88 -9.23 8.45
CA TYR A 102 10.46 -9.11 8.76
C TYR A 102 9.65 -10.32 8.25
N VAL A 103 9.90 -10.72 6.99
CA VAL A 103 9.12 -11.79 6.36
C VAL A 103 9.54 -13.18 6.86
N LEU A 104 10.82 -13.36 7.20
CA LEU A 104 11.34 -14.66 7.66
C LEU A 104 11.19 -14.86 9.16
N ALA A 105 10.93 -13.79 9.88
CA ALA A 105 10.64 -13.89 11.31
C ALA A 105 9.23 -14.40 11.53
#